data_fe1f59eba693db451c4bdafd5cbf7712
#
_entry.id   fe1f59eba693db451c4bdafd5cbf7712
#
_cell.length_a   1.000
_cell.length_b   1.000
_cell.length_c   1.000
_cell.angle_alpha   90.00
_cell.angle_beta   90.00
_cell.angle_gamma   90.00
#
_symmetry.space_group_name_H-M   'P 1'
#
loop_
_entity.id
_entity.type
_entity.pdbx_description
1 polymer ?
#
loop_
_entity_poly.entity_id
_entity_poly.type
_entity_poly.pdbx_seq_one_letter_code
_entity_poly.pdbx_strand_id
1 'polypeptide(L)'
;MVKREIERTVQPSLLDRLTDLDPRSGGDGRVTYLESVRLFKASIQRDLEWLLNTRRIPTSPPDVLEELRHSMYLYGLPDLTSLSRDDPSARLQLLRRVEATIAVFEPRLKDVHISMTETEGEQRKRELRFVVEGTLVMDPTPEQVMFDTVLNFSSGEYEVAGAGNA
;
A
#
# COMPACT_ATOMS: atom_id res chain seq x y z
N MET A 1 19.84 36.16 -18.12
CA MET A 1 18.79 35.78 -17.14
C MET A 1 18.64 34.28 -17.16
N VAL A 2 19.22 33.58 -16.17
CA VAL A 2 19.08 32.13 -16.05
C VAL A 2 17.68 31.88 -15.50
N LYS A 3 16.82 31.30 -16.32
CA LYS A 3 15.49 30.79 -15.92
C LYS A 3 15.76 29.70 -14.89
N ARG A 4 15.57 29.97 -13.60
CA ARG A 4 15.58 28.91 -12.56
C ARG A 4 14.45 27.97 -12.91
N GLU A 5 14.77 26.79 -13.42
CA GLU A 5 13.83 25.67 -13.43
C GLU A 5 13.47 25.42 -11.97
N ILE A 6 12.20 25.62 -11.65
CA ILE A 6 11.65 25.21 -10.36
C ILE A 6 11.60 23.69 -10.48
N GLU A 7 12.50 23.02 -9.78
CA GLU A 7 12.48 21.56 -9.66
C GLU A 7 11.09 21.17 -9.13
N ARG A 8 10.29 20.50 -9.97
CA ARG A 8 8.95 20.05 -9.59
C ARG A 8 9.11 18.88 -8.64
N THR A 9 8.86 19.10 -7.37
CA THR A 9 8.83 18.05 -6.36
C THR A 9 7.50 17.31 -6.39
N VAL A 10 7.50 16.01 -6.05
CA VAL A 10 6.27 15.23 -5.89
C VAL A 10 5.52 15.75 -4.66
N GLN A 11 4.21 15.99 -4.81
CA GLN A 11 3.41 16.51 -3.70
C GLN A 11 3.06 15.38 -2.72
N PRO A 12 3.42 15.51 -1.43
CA PRO A 12 3.00 14.56 -0.39
C PRO A 12 1.48 14.58 -0.16
N SER A 13 0.96 13.55 0.49
CA SER A 13 -0.44 13.51 0.92
C SER A 13 -0.75 14.65 1.90
N LEU A 14 -2.02 14.96 2.09
CA LEU A 14 -2.43 15.97 3.06
C LEU A 14 -1.97 15.61 4.49
N LEU A 15 -2.06 14.32 4.83
CA LEU A 15 -1.61 13.83 6.14
C LEU A 15 -0.11 14.04 6.34
N ASP A 16 0.70 13.73 5.32
CA ASP A 16 2.16 13.91 5.40
C ASP A 16 2.54 15.39 5.54
N ARG A 17 1.80 16.27 4.88
CA ARG A 17 2.01 17.74 5.00
C ARG A 17 1.60 18.31 6.35
N LEU A 18 0.66 17.68 7.04
CA LEU A 18 0.21 18.07 8.37
C LEU A 18 1.05 17.42 9.48
N THR A 19 1.84 16.39 9.14
CA THR A 19 2.71 15.71 10.10
C THR A 19 4.09 16.34 10.07
N ASP A 20 4.45 17.04 11.13
CA ASP A 20 5.79 17.59 11.33
C ASP A 20 6.68 16.54 12.02
N LEU A 21 7.66 16.03 11.28
CA LEU A 21 8.60 15.02 11.77
C LEU A 21 9.77 15.63 12.55
N ASP A 22 9.99 16.96 12.45
CA ASP A 22 11.04 17.68 13.17
C ASP A 22 10.54 19.02 13.73
N PRO A 23 9.68 19.01 14.76
CA PRO A 23 9.08 20.22 15.32
C PRO A 23 10.06 21.18 16.00
N ARG A 24 11.35 20.80 16.09
CA ARG A 24 12.40 21.65 16.63
C ARG A 24 13.15 22.41 15.55
N SER A 25 13.00 22.05 14.31
CA SER A 25 13.57 22.72 13.16
C SER A 25 12.70 23.93 12.79
N GLY A 26 13.29 25.10 12.72
CA GLY A 26 12.58 26.35 12.40
C GLY A 26 12.23 26.55 10.93
N GLY A 27 12.37 25.55 10.08
CA GLY A 27 12.01 25.61 8.67
C GLY A 27 12.23 24.30 7.93
N ASP A 28 11.31 24.02 7.01
CA ASP A 28 11.43 22.91 6.09
C ASP A 28 12.60 23.16 5.13
N GLY A 29 13.58 22.27 5.16
CA GLY A 29 14.66 22.29 4.18
C GLY A 29 14.11 22.17 2.75
N ARG A 30 14.86 22.66 1.75
CA ARG A 30 14.50 22.42 0.35
C ARG A 30 14.65 20.94 0.03
N VAL A 31 13.52 20.27 -0.16
CA VAL A 31 13.47 18.87 -0.58
C VAL A 31 13.80 18.79 -2.07
N THR A 32 14.77 17.96 -2.44
CA THR A 32 15.09 17.68 -3.85
C THR A 32 14.01 16.78 -4.46
N TYR A 33 13.95 16.71 -5.80
CA TYR A 33 13.02 15.81 -6.47
C TYR A 33 13.19 14.36 -6.03
N LEU A 34 14.42 13.86 -6.01
CA LEU A 34 14.71 12.48 -5.60
C LEU A 34 14.28 12.18 -4.16
N GLU A 35 14.48 13.12 -3.28
CA GLU A 35 14.05 13.00 -1.88
C GLU A 35 12.51 13.02 -1.76
N SER A 36 11.83 13.87 -2.53
CA SER A 36 10.37 13.92 -2.57
C SER A 36 9.77 12.60 -3.09
N VAL A 37 10.37 11.97 -4.11
CA VAL A 37 9.98 10.64 -4.60
C VAL A 37 10.16 9.57 -3.53
N ARG A 38 11.30 9.60 -2.82
CA ARG A 38 11.56 8.65 -1.73
C ARG A 38 10.53 8.78 -0.60
N LEU A 39 10.23 10.00 -0.19
CA LEU A 39 9.22 10.27 0.84
C LEU A 39 7.83 9.82 0.39
N PHE A 40 7.49 10.06 -0.90
CA PHE A 40 6.23 9.62 -1.47
C PHE A 40 6.08 8.09 -1.46
N LYS A 41 7.13 7.36 -1.86
CA LYS A 41 7.16 5.88 -1.79
C LYS A 41 6.99 5.39 -0.35
N ALA A 42 7.69 6.00 0.60
CA ALA A 42 7.59 5.65 2.01
C ALA A 42 6.18 5.92 2.57
N SER A 43 5.51 6.98 2.13
CA SER A 43 4.13 7.26 2.54
C SER A 43 3.16 6.20 2.03
N ILE A 44 3.31 5.75 0.78
CA ILE A 44 2.48 4.70 0.21
C ILE A 44 2.72 3.36 0.90
N GLN A 45 3.97 3.03 1.19
CA GLN A 45 4.32 1.83 1.96
C GLN A 45 3.60 1.80 3.31
N ARG A 46 3.67 2.89 4.07
CA ARG A 46 2.98 3.05 5.35
C ARG A 46 1.47 2.93 5.20
N ASP A 47 0.90 3.59 4.19
CA ASP A 47 -0.55 3.62 3.97
C ASP A 47 -1.06 2.24 3.52
N LEU A 48 -0.29 1.49 2.73
CA LEU A 48 -0.55 0.08 2.40
C LEU A 48 -0.52 -0.79 3.66
N GLU A 49 0.48 -0.61 4.52
CA GLU A 49 0.58 -1.37 5.77
C GLU A 49 -0.62 -1.10 6.68
N TRP A 50 -1.07 0.14 6.81
CA TRP A 50 -2.29 0.48 7.54
C TRP A 50 -3.53 -0.13 6.92
N LEU A 51 -3.67 -0.07 5.59
CA LEU A 51 -4.80 -0.64 4.86
C LEU A 51 -4.90 -2.15 5.09
N LEU A 52 -3.80 -2.86 4.95
CA LEU A 52 -3.74 -4.32 5.06
C LEU A 52 -3.95 -4.79 6.51
N ASN A 53 -3.48 -4.04 7.50
CA ASN A 53 -3.64 -4.34 8.92
C ASN A 53 -4.97 -3.87 9.52
N THR A 54 -5.77 -3.12 8.75
CA THR A 54 -7.10 -2.71 9.20
C THR A 54 -8.13 -3.79 8.88
N ARG A 55 -8.91 -4.22 9.88
CA ARG A 55 -10.03 -5.14 9.69
C ARG A 55 -11.30 -4.37 9.34
N ARG A 56 -11.88 -4.67 8.19
CA ARG A 56 -13.14 -4.05 7.78
C ARG A 56 -14.33 -4.63 8.55
N ILE A 57 -15.40 -3.86 8.61
CA ILE A 57 -16.69 -4.31 9.17
C ILE A 57 -17.19 -5.53 8.38
N PRO A 58 -17.65 -6.62 9.04
CA PRO A 58 -18.10 -7.83 8.37
C PRO A 58 -19.42 -7.66 7.60
N THR A 59 -20.18 -6.60 7.90
CA THR A 59 -21.48 -6.33 7.28
C THR A 59 -21.28 -5.66 5.93
N SER A 60 -21.81 -6.26 4.87
CA SER A 60 -21.83 -5.62 3.55
C SER A 60 -22.85 -4.48 3.53
N PRO A 61 -22.54 -3.35 2.88
CA PRO A 61 -23.51 -2.27 2.72
C PRO A 61 -24.67 -2.74 1.84
N PRO A 62 -25.89 -2.20 2.03
CA PRO A 62 -27.01 -2.46 1.15
C PRO A 62 -26.67 -2.07 -0.30
N ASP A 63 -27.13 -2.86 -1.27
CA ASP A 63 -26.82 -2.64 -2.69
C ASP A 63 -27.29 -1.28 -3.22
N VAL A 64 -28.34 -0.71 -2.59
CA VAL A 64 -28.89 0.62 -2.92
C VAL A 64 -27.92 1.76 -2.59
N LEU A 65 -26.93 1.52 -1.73
CA LEU A 65 -25.96 2.53 -1.25
C LEU A 65 -24.58 2.27 -1.88
N GLU A 66 -24.51 2.46 -3.19
CA GLU A 66 -23.33 2.14 -3.99
C GLU A 66 -22.09 2.92 -3.54
N GLU A 67 -22.24 4.18 -3.14
CA GLU A 67 -21.14 5.05 -2.66
C GLU A 67 -20.47 4.51 -1.41
N LEU A 68 -21.16 3.71 -0.60
CA LEU A 68 -20.55 3.09 0.58
C LEU A 68 -19.45 2.08 0.23
N ARG A 69 -19.46 1.55 -1.00
CA ARG A 69 -18.44 0.61 -1.47
C ARG A 69 -17.05 1.26 -1.62
N HIS A 70 -17.03 2.57 -1.86
CA HIS A 70 -15.81 3.38 -2.00
C HIS A 70 -15.52 4.26 -0.79
N SER A 71 -16.28 4.10 0.28
CA SER A 71 -16.12 4.86 1.52
C SER A 71 -15.29 4.12 2.56
N MET A 72 -14.91 4.82 3.62
CA MET A 72 -14.22 4.25 4.78
C MET A 72 -14.99 3.12 5.47
N TYR A 73 -16.27 2.92 5.13
CA TYR A 73 -17.07 1.80 5.63
C TYR A 73 -16.48 0.43 5.26
N LEU A 74 -15.88 0.31 4.07
CA LEU A 74 -15.25 -0.92 3.60
C LEU A 74 -13.70 -0.86 3.65
N TYR A 75 -13.13 0.12 4.32
CA TYR A 75 -11.67 0.25 4.44
C TYR A 75 -11.08 -0.94 5.20
N GLY A 76 -10.03 -1.53 4.65
CA GLY A 76 -9.33 -2.67 5.22
C GLY A 76 -9.73 -4.02 4.64
N LEU A 77 -9.16 -5.08 5.19
CA LEU A 77 -9.38 -6.45 4.76
C LEU A 77 -10.43 -7.17 5.62
N PRO A 78 -11.19 -8.11 5.03
CA PRO A 78 -12.07 -8.96 5.82
C PRO A 78 -11.27 -9.84 6.78
N ASP A 79 -11.93 -10.38 7.79
CA ASP A 79 -11.30 -11.33 8.69
C ASP A 79 -10.88 -12.60 7.94
N LEU A 80 -9.59 -12.92 8.05
CA LEU A 80 -8.93 -14.01 7.34
C LEU A 80 -8.73 -15.25 8.22
N THR A 81 -9.17 -15.22 9.47
CA THR A 81 -8.96 -16.31 10.44
C THR A 81 -9.61 -17.62 10.01
N SER A 82 -10.64 -17.54 9.16
CA SER A 82 -11.36 -18.72 8.62
C SER A 82 -10.71 -19.30 7.35
N LEU A 83 -9.67 -18.68 6.79
CA LEU A 83 -9.02 -19.19 5.59
C LEU A 83 -8.14 -20.40 5.91
N SER A 84 -8.35 -21.48 5.16
CA SER A 84 -7.48 -22.64 5.24
C SER A 84 -6.08 -22.31 4.73
N ARG A 85 -5.08 -22.42 5.59
CA ARG A 85 -3.68 -22.10 5.29
C ARG A 85 -3.08 -23.05 4.26
N ASP A 86 -3.58 -24.27 4.18
CA ASP A 86 -3.05 -25.31 3.30
C ASP A 86 -3.75 -25.37 1.94
N ASP A 87 -4.85 -24.63 1.77
CA ASP A 87 -5.59 -24.59 0.52
C ASP A 87 -5.01 -23.53 -0.43
N PRO A 88 -4.41 -23.94 -1.58
CA PRO A 88 -3.89 -23.01 -2.58
C PRO A 88 -4.96 -22.06 -3.14
N SER A 89 -6.21 -22.53 -3.25
CA SER A 89 -7.31 -21.72 -3.78
C SER A 89 -7.71 -20.61 -2.81
N ALA A 90 -7.68 -20.88 -1.49
CA ALA A 90 -7.91 -19.88 -0.47
C ALA A 90 -6.82 -18.78 -0.49
N ARG A 91 -5.55 -19.14 -0.71
CA ARG A 91 -4.47 -18.17 -0.87
C ARG A 91 -4.67 -17.28 -2.08
N LEU A 92 -5.02 -17.85 -3.23
CA LEU A 92 -5.31 -17.05 -4.43
C LEU A 92 -6.51 -16.12 -4.24
N GLN A 93 -7.55 -16.57 -3.55
CA GLN A 93 -8.70 -15.71 -3.22
C GLN A 93 -8.28 -14.54 -2.30
N LEU A 94 -7.40 -14.81 -1.33
CA LEU A 94 -6.85 -13.77 -0.47
C LEU A 94 -6.11 -12.70 -1.31
N LEU A 95 -5.19 -13.12 -2.17
CA LEU A 95 -4.41 -12.18 -3.00
C LEU A 95 -5.31 -11.33 -3.89
N ARG A 96 -6.33 -11.92 -4.53
CA ARG A 96 -7.33 -11.16 -5.30
C ARG A 96 -8.10 -10.15 -4.48
N ARG A 97 -8.41 -10.48 -3.21
CA ARG A 97 -9.07 -9.53 -2.30
C ARG A 97 -8.14 -8.38 -1.91
N VAL A 98 -6.88 -8.69 -1.64
CA VAL A 98 -5.86 -7.67 -1.35
C VAL A 98 -5.71 -6.73 -2.54
N GLU A 99 -5.56 -7.27 -3.75
CA GLU A 99 -5.44 -6.50 -5.00
C GLU A 99 -6.64 -5.57 -5.20
N ALA A 100 -7.86 -6.10 -5.10
CA ALA A 100 -9.08 -5.31 -5.23
C ALA A 100 -9.21 -4.23 -4.15
N THR A 101 -8.77 -4.51 -2.92
CA THR A 101 -8.81 -3.54 -1.82
C THR A 101 -7.81 -2.41 -2.05
N ILE A 102 -6.58 -2.72 -2.46
CA ILE A 102 -5.56 -1.72 -2.80
C ILE A 102 -6.04 -0.84 -3.96
N ALA A 103 -6.58 -1.43 -5.03
CA ALA A 103 -7.08 -0.70 -6.19
C ALA A 103 -8.18 0.33 -5.85
N VAL A 104 -8.98 0.07 -4.82
CA VAL A 104 -10.04 0.99 -4.35
C VAL A 104 -9.49 2.07 -3.42
N PHE A 105 -8.65 1.70 -2.46
CA PHE A 105 -8.29 2.59 -1.36
C PHE A 105 -6.92 3.27 -1.51
N GLU A 106 -6.09 2.84 -2.50
CA GLU A 106 -4.83 3.49 -2.82
C GLU A 106 -4.81 3.99 -4.27
N PRO A 107 -5.51 5.10 -4.56
CA PRO A 107 -5.66 5.61 -5.94
C PRO A 107 -4.36 6.15 -6.54
N ARG A 108 -3.31 6.37 -5.74
CA ARG A 108 -1.97 6.79 -6.19
C ARG A 108 -1.20 5.64 -6.85
N LEU A 109 -1.61 4.39 -6.60
CA LEU A 109 -1.05 3.20 -7.20
C LEU A 109 -2.03 2.66 -8.25
N LYS A 110 -1.63 2.66 -9.51
CA LYS A 110 -2.42 2.14 -10.65
C LYS A 110 -1.87 0.81 -11.13
N ASP A 111 -2.70 0.10 -11.88
CA ASP A 111 -2.33 -1.20 -12.50
C ASP A 111 -1.77 -2.18 -11.46
N VAL A 112 -2.42 -2.21 -10.29
CA VAL A 112 -1.98 -3.05 -9.18
C VAL A 112 -2.09 -4.51 -9.58
N HIS A 113 -1.00 -5.23 -9.42
CA HIS A 113 -0.91 -6.66 -9.61
C HIS A 113 -0.21 -7.31 -8.42
N ILE A 114 -0.69 -8.48 -8.00
CA ILE A 114 -0.09 -9.22 -6.89
C ILE A 114 0.43 -10.55 -7.37
N SER A 115 1.73 -10.75 -7.20
CA SER A 115 2.42 -12.01 -7.49
C SER A 115 2.84 -12.70 -6.19
N MET A 116 2.62 -14.00 -6.12
CA MET A 116 3.01 -14.80 -4.95
C MET A 116 4.49 -15.17 -5.07
N THR A 117 5.25 -14.94 -3.99
CA THR A 117 6.63 -15.40 -3.90
C THR A 117 6.65 -16.83 -3.37
N GLU A 118 7.36 -17.70 -4.06
CA GLU A 118 7.53 -19.07 -3.60
C GLU A 118 8.30 -19.11 -2.28
N THR A 119 7.69 -19.73 -1.29
CA THR A 119 8.31 -19.97 0.01
C THR A 119 8.33 -21.47 0.26
N GLU A 120 9.49 -22.01 0.62
CA GLU A 120 9.67 -23.44 0.85
C GLU A 120 9.66 -23.81 2.34
N GLY A 121 9.35 -25.09 2.63
CA GLY A 121 9.50 -25.67 3.95
C GLY A 121 8.51 -25.14 5.02
N GLU A 122 8.99 -25.06 6.25
CA GLU A 122 8.18 -24.63 7.41
C GLU A 122 7.77 -23.15 7.36
N GLN A 123 8.49 -22.29 6.63
CA GLN A 123 8.12 -20.89 6.46
C GLN A 123 6.78 -20.75 5.71
N ARG A 124 6.53 -21.60 4.71
CA ARG A 124 5.25 -21.63 3.97
C ARG A 124 4.03 -21.82 4.86
N LYS A 125 4.19 -22.49 6.00
CA LYS A 125 3.11 -22.71 6.97
C LYS A 125 2.89 -21.53 7.91
N ARG A 126 3.90 -20.68 8.06
CA ARG A 126 3.90 -19.55 9.00
C ARG A 126 3.62 -18.23 8.34
N GLU A 127 4.03 -18.07 7.07
CA GLU A 127 4.00 -16.82 6.35
C GLU A 127 3.47 -17.02 4.93
N LEU A 128 2.80 -16.00 4.41
CA LEU A 128 2.51 -15.85 2.99
C LEU A 128 3.27 -14.63 2.49
N ARG A 129 4.17 -14.85 1.52
CA ARG A 129 4.96 -13.80 0.89
C ARG A 129 4.41 -13.50 -0.48
N PHE A 130 4.27 -12.23 -0.79
CA PHE A 130 3.81 -11.76 -2.09
C PHE A 130 4.36 -10.37 -2.37
N VAL A 131 4.41 -10.02 -3.64
CA VAL A 131 4.84 -8.70 -4.10
C VAL A 131 3.63 -7.95 -4.63
N VAL A 132 3.47 -6.72 -4.18
CA VAL A 132 2.51 -5.77 -4.72
C VAL A 132 3.22 -4.91 -5.75
N GLU A 133 2.90 -5.10 -7.01
CA GLU A 133 3.44 -4.34 -8.14
C GLU A 133 2.43 -3.29 -8.59
N GLY A 134 2.91 -2.15 -9.07
CA GLY A 134 2.03 -1.14 -9.63
C GLY A 134 2.77 0.08 -10.13
N THR A 135 2.01 0.98 -10.74
CA THR A 135 2.51 2.24 -11.29
C THR A 135 2.14 3.39 -10.37
N LEU A 136 3.12 4.05 -9.77
CA LEU A 136 2.91 5.29 -9.01
C LEU A 136 2.50 6.41 -9.93
N VAL A 137 1.35 7.03 -9.63
CA VAL A 137 0.87 8.24 -10.32
C VAL A 137 1.56 9.45 -9.70
N MET A 138 2.55 9.97 -10.41
CA MET A 138 3.28 11.17 -10.01
C MET A 138 3.69 12.02 -11.22
N ASP A 139 3.88 13.32 -11.01
CA ASP A 139 4.32 14.28 -12.02
C ASP A 139 5.83 14.55 -11.84
N PRO A 140 6.67 14.56 -12.88
CA PRO A 140 6.31 14.52 -14.30
C PRO A 140 6.18 13.11 -14.91
N THR A 141 6.67 12.07 -14.26
CA THR A 141 6.76 10.74 -14.87
C THR A 141 6.27 9.68 -13.90
N PRO A 142 5.29 8.84 -14.28
CA PRO A 142 4.90 7.67 -13.50
C PRO A 142 6.09 6.72 -13.31
N GLU A 143 6.14 6.02 -12.20
CA GLU A 143 7.22 5.08 -11.87
C GLU A 143 6.66 3.72 -11.48
N GLN A 144 7.26 2.65 -12.01
CA GLN A 144 6.96 1.29 -11.60
C GLN A 144 7.58 1.00 -10.24
N VAL A 145 6.80 0.41 -9.35
CA VAL A 145 7.26 0.06 -7.99
C VAL A 145 6.81 -1.33 -7.60
N MET A 146 7.58 -1.93 -6.71
CA MET A 146 7.29 -3.22 -6.10
C MET A 146 7.43 -3.09 -4.58
N PHE A 147 6.44 -3.61 -3.84
CA PHE A 147 6.46 -3.69 -2.38
C PHE A 147 6.44 -5.15 -1.97
N ASP A 148 7.53 -5.61 -1.36
CA ASP A 148 7.58 -6.94 -0.77
C ASP A 148 6.67 -6.97 0.47
N THR A 149 5.76 -7.91 0.51
CA THR A 149 4.78 -8.00 1.57
C THR A 149 4.76 -9.39 2.18
N VAL A 150 4.73 -9.44 3.50
CA VAL A 150 4.67 -10.68 4.27
C VAL A 150 3.45 -10.65 5.18
N LEU A 151 2.58 -11.66 5.04
CA LEU A 151 1.52 -11.93 6.00
C LEU A 151 1.99 -13.00 6.97
N ASN A 152 2.08 -12.67 8.23
CA ASN A 152 2.33 -13.63 9.29
C ASN A 152 1.02 -14.27 9.74
N PHE A 153 0.89 -15.57 9.54
CA PHE A 153 -0.34 -16.30 9.91
C PHE A 153 -0.56 -16.43 11.43
N SER A 154 0.47 -16.25 12.25
CA SER A 154 0.35 -16.38 13.69
C SER A 154 -0.22 -15.11 14.33
N SER A 155 0.23 -13.94 13.92
CA SER A 155 -0.29 -12.65 14.38
C SER A 155 -1.46 -12.14 13.53
N GLY A 156 -1.55 -12.57 12.27
CA GLY A 156 -2.47 -12.02 11.28
C GLY A 156 -2.04 -10.64 10.75
N GLU A 157 -0.78 -10.25 10.99
CA GLU A 157 -0.23 -8.95 10.61
C GLU A 157 0.49 -9.02 9.28
N TYR A 158 0.37 -7.94 8.54
CA TYR A 158 1.09 -7.68 7.31
C TYR A 158 2.26 -6.73 7.58
N GLU A 159 3.40 -7.08 7.05
CA GLU A 159 4.59 -6.24 6.99
C GLU A 159 4.87 -5.89 5.53
N VAL A 160 4.96 -4.60 5.23
CA VAL A 160 5.24 -4.10 3.88
C VAL A 160 6.67 -3.57 3.87
N ALA A 161 7.56 -4.21 3.12
CA ALA A 161 8.93 -3.76 2.95
C ALA A 161 9.04 -2.69 1.86
N GLY A 162 10.12 -1.92 1.89
CA GLY A 162 10.31 -0.75 1.04
C GLY A 162 10.22 -1.03 -0.46
N ALA A 163 9.80 0.00 -1.21
CA ALA A 163 9.68 -0.06 -2.65
C ALA A 163 11.02 -0.31 -3.34
N GLY A 164 11.20 -1.50 -3.91
CA GLY A 164 12.17 -1.74 -4.96
C GLY A 164 11.74 -1.07 -6.26
N ASN A 165 12.70 -0.76 -7.16
CA ASN A 165 12.37 -0.45 -8.55
C ASN A 165 12.18 -1.77 -9.31
N ALA A 166 11.12 -1.84 -10.10
CA ALA A 166 10.86 -2.97 -10.99
C ALA A 166 11.89 -3.05 -12.13
#